data_7f0dd8591e4275ae5eddc017a2d3bc7f
#
_entry.id   7f0dd8591e4275ae5eddc017a2d3bc7f
#
_cell.length_a   1.000
_cell.length_b   1.000
_cell.length_c   1.000
_cell.angle_alpha   90.00
_cell.angle_beta   90.00
_cell.angle_gamma   90.00
#
_symmetry.space_group_name_H-M   'P 1'
#
loop_
_entity.id
_entity.type
_entity.pdbx_description
1 polymer ?
#
loop_
_entity_poly.entity_id
_entity_poly.type
_entity_poly.pdbx_seq_one_letter_code
_entity_poly.pdbx_strand_id
1 'polypeptide(L)'
;MDPENVIKGRIAEAIIEELLRTSGNRVYRFGYESILQNLVQHDSNFDRYSGNGEQVRSIPDFVVVNADGRSFFVEVKFRSDPIWLLKSRLLKQLKEYWQAKLILVTITKPYFRVVDPQFLFDQDYAFEALESDPDFHVTPEALGKFEPLVKRFLIIGKRSHEEPRDYISKNAASKSDLS
;
A
#
# COMPACT_ATOMS: atom_id res chain seq x y z
N MET A 1 1.22 -7.78 14.45
CA MET A 1 1.13 -7.44 13.00
C MET A 1 2.42 -7.98 12.37
N ASP A 2 2.32 -8.69 11.27
CA ASP A 2 3.48 -9.27 10.58
C ASP A 2 4.37 -8.14 10.01
N PRO A 3 5.67 -8.08 10.35
CA PRO A 3 6.59 -7.05 9.85
C PRO A 3 6.68 -7.00 8.32
N GLU A 4 6.59 -8.14 7.63
CA GLU A 4 6.61 -8.20 6.18
C GLU A 4 5.42 -7.44 5.57
N ASN A 5 4.23 -7.59 6.14
CA ASN A 5 3.04 -6.87 5.67
C ASN A 5 3.14 -5.36 5.90
N VAL A 6 3.80 -4.93 6.98
CA VAL A 6 4.06 -3.51 7.24
C VAL A 6 5.00 -2.93 6.18
N ILE A 7 6.09 -3.65 5.88
CA ILE A 7 7.08 -3.23 4.86
C ILE A 7 6.42 -3.17 3.48
N LYS A 8 5.64 -4.19 3.09
CA LYS A 8 4.92 -4.20 1.81
C LYS A 8 3.93 -3.05 1.69
N GLY A 9 3.23 -2.71 2.78
CA GLY A 9 2.37 -1.54 2.83
C GLY A 9 3.13 -0.24 2.50
N ARG A 10 4.24 0.00 3.18
CA ARG A 10 5.08 1.19 2.95
C ARG A 10 5.68 1.25 1.54
N ILE A 11 6.06 0.09 0.98
CA ILE A 11 6.52 0.02 -0.41
C ILE A 11 5.38 0.39 -1.38
N ALA A 12 4.17 -0.11 -1.14
CA ALA A 12 3.00 0.23 -1.94
C ALA A 12 2.68 1.73 -1.89
N GLU A 13 2.71 2.34 -0.70
CA GLU A 13 2.53 3.79 -0.54
C GLU A 13 3.59 4.57 -1.33
N ALA A 14 4.88 4.19 -1.23
CA ALA A 14 5.95 4.85 -1.95
C ALA A 14 5.81 4.72 -3.48
N ILE A 15 5.38 3.56 -3.97
CA ILE A 15 5.12 3.34 -5.40
C ILE A 15 3.98 4.24 -5.88
N ILE A 16 2.88 4.31 -5.15
CA ILE A 16 1.73 5.15 -5.51
C ILE A 16 2.10 6.64 -5.47
N GLU A 17 2.80 7.08 -4.44
CA GLU A 17 3.26 8.46 -4.32
C GLU A 17 4.04 8.90 -5.57
N GLU A 18 5.02 8.10 -5.99
CA GLU A 18 5.86 8.45 -7.14
C GLU A 18 5.14 8.23 -8.48
N LEU A 19 4.24 7.26 -8.59
CA LEU A 19 3.39 7.07 -9.77
C LEU A 19 2.50 8.30 -10.00
N LEU A 20 1.82 8.77 -8.97
CA LEU A 20 0.95 9.94 -9.06
C LEU A 20 1.74 11.23 -9.36
N ARG A 21 2.92 11.40 -8.75
CA ARG A 21 3.82 12.54 -9.06
C ARG A 21 4.29 12.52 -10.51
N THR A 22 4.70 11.33 -10.99
CA THR A 22 5.13 11.15 -12.39
C THR A 22 3.99 11.42 -13.37
N SER A 23 2.75 11.23 -12.94
CA SER A 23 1.53 11.54 -13.71
C SER A 23 1.09 13.00 -13.62
N GLY A 24 1.92 13.89 -13.02
CA GLY A 24 1.67 15.34 -12.96
C GLY A 24 0.84 15.79 -11.75
N ASN A 25 0.56 14.90 -10.81
CA ASN A 25 -0.12 15.29 -9.58
C ASN A 25 0.87 15.78 -8.52
N ARG A 26 0.42 16.65 -7.63
CA ARG A 26 1.14 17.06 -6.43
C ARG A 26 0.67 16.18 -5.27
N VAL A 27 1.57 15.43 -4.65
CA VAL A 27 1.27 14.48 -3.59
C VAL A 27 1.92 14.93 -2.30
N TYR A 28 1.12 15.04 -1.26
CA TYR A 28 1.54 15.44 0.08
C TYR A 28 1.25 14.30 1.05
N ARG A 29 2.24 13.87 1.80
CA ARG A 29 2.04 12.91 2.89
C ARG A 29 1.21 13.55 3.99
N PHE A 30 0.10 12.90 4.32
CA PHE A 30 -0.83 13.38 5.33
C PHE A 30 -0.95 12.43 6.51
N GLY A 31 -0.65 11.16 6.33
CA GLY A 31 -0.86 10.04 7.24
C GLY A 31 -0.58 10.27 8.72
N TYR A 32 -1.18 9.45 9.54
CA TYR A 32 -1.16 9.45 11.00
C TYR A 32 0.26 9.63 11.59
N GLU A 33 1.29 9.03 11.01
CA GLU A 33 2.66 9.10 11.52
C GLU A 33 3.25 10.51 11.47
N SER A 34 2.88 11.31 10.45
CA SER A 34 3.37 12.68 10.30
C SER A 34 2.75 13.66 11.30
N ILE A 35 1.52 13.39 11.74
CA ILE A 35 0.78 14.26 12.66
C ILE A 35 0.99 13.81 14.09
N LEU A 36 1.03 12.51 14.37
CA LEU A 36 1.11 11.98 15.72
C LEU A 36 2.49 12.00 16.34
N GLN A 37 3.57 12.03 15.57
CA GLN A 37 4.90 12.24 16.17
C GLN A 37 4.92 13.51 17.03
N ASN A 38 4.19 14.53 16.62
CA ASN A 38 4.05 15.75 17.41
C ASN A 38 3.02 15.65 18.55
N LEU A 39 1.87 14.98 18.32
CA LEU A 39 0.81 14.86 19.33
C LEU A 39 1.18 13.89 20.46
N VAL A 40 1.76 12.73 20.14
CA VAL A 40 2.12 11.70 21.15
C VAL A 40 3.37 12.07 21.95
N GLN A 41 4.29 12.85 21.37
CA GLN A 41 5.46 13.33 22.10
C GLN A 41 5.13 14.46 23.07
N HIS A 42 4.06 15.22 22.82
CA HIS A 42 3.72 16.40 23.61
C HIS A 42 2.47 16.24 24.50
N ASP A 43 1.63 15.22 24.25
CA ASP A 43 0.40 15.02 25.03
C ASP A 43 0.22 13.55 25.45
N SER A 44 0.66 13.24 26.69
CA SER A 44 0.47 11.92 27.30
C SER A 44 -0.99 11.56 27.58
N ASN A 45 -1.90 12.52 27.49
CA ASN A 45 -3.32 12.38 27.81
C ASN A 45 -4.20 12.21 26.57
N PHE A 46 -3.61 12.11 25.36
CA PHE A 46 -4.39 11.90 24.14
C PHE A 46 -5.12 10.55 24.18
N ASP A 47 -6.45 10.61 24.34
CA ASP A 47 -7.30 9.42 24.31
C ASP A 47 -7.46 8.88 22.88
N ARG A 48 -6.67 7.87 22.58
CA ARG A 48 -6.67 7.17 21.29
C ARG A 48 -7.98 6.43 20.99
N TYR A 49 -8.81 6.21 22.00
CA TYR A 49 -10.05 5.44 21.90
C TYR A 49 -11.30 6.32 21.87
N SER A 50 -11.16 7.63 22.07
CA SER A 50 -12.25 8.58 21.85
C SER A 50 -12.64 8.64 20.36
N GLY A 51 -13.83 9.18 20.06
CA GLY A 51 -14.28 9.40 18.68
C GLY A 51 -13.30 10.26 17.88
N ASN A 52 -12.75 11.31 18.48
CA ASN A 52 -11.70 12.14 17.86
C ASN A 52 -10.40 11.38 17.69
N GLY A 53 -10.01 10.55 18.68
CA GLY A 53 -8.84 9.68 18.57
C GLY A 53 -8.96 8.65 17.46
N GLU A 54 -10.17 8.13 17.22
CA GLU A 54 -10.43 7.23 16.09
C GLU A 54 -10.30 7.96 14.75
N GLN A 55 -10.84 9.16 14.63
CA GLN A 55 -10.72 9.97 13.43
C GLN A 55 -9.26 10.32 13.12
N VAL A 56 -8.49 10.74 14.11
CA VAL A 56 -7.05 11.03 13.95
C VAL A 56 -6.28 9.79 13.50
N ARG A 57 -6.58 8.61 14.05
CA ARG A 57 -5.94 7.34 13.64
C ARG A 57 -6.35 6.86 12.25
N SER A 58 -7.38 7.45 11.69
CA SER A 58 -7.91 7.10 10.37
C SER A 58 -7.54 8.12 9.30
N ILE A 59 -6.61 9.02 9.59
CA ILE A 59 -6.11 10.00 8.63
C ILE A 59 -5.57 9.26 7.40
N PRO A 60 -6.02 9.61 6.19
CA PRO A 60 -5.54 9.00 4.95
C PRO A 60 -4.05 9.22 4.71
N ASP A 61 -3.43 8.37 3.91
CA ASP A 61 -1.98 8.41 3.65
C ASP A 61 -1.56 9.70 2.95
N PHE A 62 -2.38 10.20 2.02
CA PHE A 62 -2.04 11.35 1.18
C PHE A 62 -3.17 12.36 1.00
N VAL A 63 -2.76 13.61 0.76
CA VAL A 63 -3.55 14.61 0.04
C VAL A 63 -2.94 14.73 -1.36
N VAL A 64 -3.75 14.52 -2.39
CA VAL A 64 -3.34 14.63 -3.78
C VAL A 64 -4.05 15.82 -4.42
N VAL A 65 -3.29 16.70 -5.06
CA VAL A 65 -3.83 17.81 -5.86
C VAL A 65 -3.50 17.53 -7.32
N ASN A 66 -4.53 17.35 -8.14
CA ASN A 66 -4.36 17.04 -9.55
C ASN A 66 -3.98 18.27 -10.40
N ALA A 67 -3.76 18.06 -11.69
CA ALA A 67 -3.40 19.13 -12.63
C ALA A 67 -4.47 20.23 -12.72
N ASP A 68 -5.75 19.90 -12.50
CA ASP A 68 -6.87 20.83 -12.51
C ASP A 68 -6.99 21.64 -11.20
N GLY A 69 -6.14 21.36 -10.21
CA GLY A 69 -6.16 22.01 -8.90
C GLY A 69 -7.19 21.43 -7.92
N ARG A 70 -7.85 20.32 -8.27
CA ARG A 70 -8.77 19.62 -7.34
C ARG A 70 -7.98 18.78 -6.36
N SER A 71 -8.41 18.74 -5.11
CA SER A 71 -7.75 17.99 -4.03
C SER A 71 -8.56 16.77 -3.62
N PHE A 72 -7.87 15.68 -3.32
CA PHE A 72 -8.44 14.39 -2.91
C PHE A 72 -7.67 13.83 -1.73
N PHE A 73 -8.39 13.26 -0.76
CA PHE A 73 -7.78 12.37 0.21
C PHE A 73 -7.60 10.99 -0.41
N VAL A 74 -6.46 10.36 -0.15
CA VAL A 74 -6.12 9.06 -0.73
C VAL A 74 -5.58 8.14 0.35
N GLU A 75 -6.19 6.98 0.47
CA GLU A 75 -5.72 5.85 1.28
C GLU A 75 -5.13 4.79 0.36
N VAL A 76 -3.98 4.22 0.70
CA VAL A 76 -3.32 3.16 -0.06
C VAL A 76 -3.34 1.86 0.73
N LYS A 77 -3.70 0.77 0.08
CA LYS A 77 -3.61 -0.57 0.67
C LYS A 77 -2.93 -1.54 -0.29
N PHE A 78 -2.05 -2.37 0.27
CA PHE A 78 -1.52 -3.53 -0.43
C PHE A 78 -2.31 -4.78 -0.07
N ARG A 79 -2.67 -5.57 -1.07
CA ARG A 79 -3.30 -6.89 -0.86
C ARG A 79 -2.78 -7.90 -1.88
N SER A 80 -2.37 -9.06 -1.38
CA SER A 80 -1.98 -10.19 -2.24
C SER A 80 -3.19 -11.00 -2.72
N ASP A 81 -4.33 -10.89 -2.04
CA ASP A 81 -5.59 -11.53 -2.43
C ASP A 81 -6.37 -10.59 -3.35
N PRO A 82 -6.75 -11.03 -4.56
CA PRO A 82 -7.58 -10.24 -5.46
C PRO A 82 -9.03 -10.08 -4.96
N ILE A 83 -9.49 -11.01 -4.11
CA ILE A 83 -10.83 -10.96 -3.48
C ILE A 83 -10.65 -10.41 -2.06
N TRP A 84 -10.60 -9.09 -1.94
CA TRP A 84 -10.48 -8.44 -0.65
C TRP A 84 -11.74 -7.67 -0.29
N LEU A 85 -12.37 -8.10 0.82
CA LEU A 85 -13.51 -7.38 1.39
C LEU A 85 -13.01 -6.32 2.37
N LEU A 86 -13.47 -5.10 2.18
CA LEU A 86 -13.22 -4.00 3.09
C LEU A 86 -13.89 -4.27 4.44
N LYS A 87 -13.12 -4.11 5.51
CA LYS A 87 -13.69 -4.17 6.85
C LYS A 87 -14.59 -2.95 7.08
N SER A 88 -15.70 -3.11 7.78
CA SER A 88 -16.66 -2.06 8.11
C SER A 88 -16.01 -0.79 8.70
N ARG A 89 -14.97 -0.96 9.52
CA ARG A 89 -14.20 0.15 10.06
C ARG A 89 -13.51 0.98 8.97
N LEU A 90 -12.87 0.32 7.99
CA LEU A 90 -12.19 1.03 6.89
C LEU A 90 -13.21 1.71 5.99
N LEU A 91 -14.34 1.05 5.69
CA LEU A 91 -15.45 1.68 4.96
C LEU A 91 -15.92 2.97 5.63
N LYS A 92 -16.16 2.93 6.95
CA LYS A 92 -16.53 4.10 7.72
C LYS A 92 -15.49 5.22 7.63
N GLN A 93 -14.21 4.89 7.76
CA GLN A 93 -13.11 5.86 7.64
C GLN A 93 -13.10 6.54 6.28
N LEU A 94 -13.15 5.75 5.21
CA LEU A 94 -13.07 6.27 3.85
C LEU A 94 -14.31 7.09 3.47
N LYS A 95 -15.50 6.65 3.88
CA LYS A 95 -16.76 7.23 3.44
C LYS A 95 -17.27 8.34 4.36
N GLU A 96 -17.24 8.13 5.68
CA GLU A 96 -17.88 9.05 6.62
C GLU A 96 -16.92 10.13 7.11
N TYR A 97 -15.66 9.78 7.41
CA TYR A 97 -14.73 10.71 8.01
C TYR A 97 -13.98 11.55 6.99
N TRP A 98 -13.49 10.92 5.91
CA TRP A 98 -12.51 11.56 5.03
C TRP A 98 -12.95 11.73 3.59
N GLN A 99 -13.98 11.03 3.13
CA GLN A 99 -14.35 11.00 1.71
C GLN A 99 -13.12 10.66 0.84
N ALA A 100 -12.35 9.66 1.28
CA ALA A 100 -11.06 9.35 0.68
C ALA A 100 -11.18 8.29 -0.41
N LYS A 101 -10.54 8.51 -1.56
CA LYS A 101 -10.35 7.48 -2.58
C LYS A 101 -9.44 6.39 -2.03
N LEU A 102 -9.79 5.13 -2.29
CA LEU A 102 -8.95 3.99 -1.92
C LEU A 102 -8.19 3.49 -3.14
N ILE A 103 -6.86 3.54 -3.07
CA ILE A 103 -6.00 2.92 -4.07
C ILE A 103 -5.51 1.57 -3.54
N LEU A 104 -5.79 0.52 -4.29
CA LEU A 104 -5.38 -0.83 -3.98
C LEU A 104 -4.21 -1.26 -4.88
N VAL A 105 -3.09 -1.62 -4.27
CA VAL A 105 -1.96 -2.24 -4.96
C VAL A 105 -2.08 -3.75 -4.81
N THR A 106 -2.10 -4.49 -5.93
CA THR A 106 -2.28 -5.95 -5.96
C THR A 106 -1.13 -6.66 -6.67
N ILE A 107 -1.06 -7.98 -6.50
CA ILE A 107 -0.07 -8.82 -7.19
C ILE A 107 -0.55 -9.34 -8.56
N THR A 108 -1.80 -9.06 -8.92
CA THR A 108 -2.43 -9.44 -10.20
C THR A 108 -2.83 -8.19 -10.99
N LYS A 109 -2.76 -8.26 -12.32
CA LYS A 109 -3.16 -7.15 -13.18
C LYS A 109 -4.67 -6.89 -13.14
N PRO A 110 -5.11 -5.63 -13.22
CA PRO A 110 -4.29 -4.42 -13.11
C PRO A 110 -3.70 -4.30 -11.70
N TYR A 111 -2.39 -3.99 -11.60
CA TYR A 111 -1.69 -3.93 -10.30
C TYR A 111 -2.17 -2.76 -9.44
N PHE A 112 -2.61 -1.69 -10.07
CA PHE A 112 -3.09 -0.49 -9.43
C PHE A 112 -4.59 -0.35 -9.71
N ARG A 113 -5.36 -0.30 -8.65
CA ARG A 113 -6.82 -0.21 -8.72
C ARG A 113 -7.29 0.92 -7.82
N VAL A 114 -8.42 1.50 -8.15
CA VAL A 114 -9.01 2.59 -7.37
C VAL A 114 -10.50 2.38 -7.18
N VAL A 115 -11.03 2.89 -6.09
CA VAL A 115 -12.46 3.06 -5.87
C VAL A 115 -12.71 4.42 -5.22
N ASP A 116 -13.69 5.13 -5.73
CA ASP A 116 -14.16 6.38 -5.17
C ASP A 116 -15.06 6.12 -3.96
N PRO A 117 -14.98 6.92 -2.87
CA PRO A 117 -15.78 6.71 -1.67
C PRO A 117 -17.28 6.72 -1.90
N GLN A 118 -17.78 7.45 -2.90
CA GLN A 118 -19.19 7.46 -3.26
C GLN A 118 -19.72 6.12 -3.76
N PHE A 119 -18.84 5.28 -4.34
CA PHE A 119 -19.18 3.94 -4.85
C PHE A 119 -18.92 2.81 -3.85
N LEU A 120 -18.51 3.14 -2.63
CA LEU A 120 -18.35 2.17 -1.56
C LEU A 120 -19.71 1.90 -0.87
N PHE A 121 -20.48 0.96 -1.39
CA PHE A 121 -21.74 0.53 -0.79
C PHE A 121 -21.59 -0.85 -0.17
N ASP A 122 -21.84 -0.96 1.13
CA ASP A 122 -21.90 -2.16 1.98
C ASP A 122 -21.16 -3.41 1.51
N GLN A 123 -20.90 -3.92 0.64
CA GLN A 123 -20.12 -5.04 0.09
C GLN A 123 -20.21 -5.11 -1.45
N ASP A 124 -20.92 -4.16 -2.05
CA ASP A 124 -21.06 -4.07 -3.49
C ASP A 124 -20.28 -2.86 -4.00
N TYR A 125 -18.97 -3.07 -4.17
CA TYR A 125 -18.06 -2.09 -4.77
C TYR A 125 -17.12 -2.76 -5.76
N ALA A 126 -16.93 -2.10 -6.90
CA ALA A 126 -15.99 -2.51 -7.92
C ALA A 126 -14.76 -1.61 -7.90
N PHE A 127 -13.58 -2.23 -7.88
CA PHE A 127 -12.34 -1.52 -8.13
C PHE A 127 -12.14 -1.38 -9.64
N GLU A 128 -11.89 -0.17 -10.09
CA GLU A 128 -11.48 0.11 -11.46
C GLU A 128 -9.95 0.15 -11.59
N ALA A 129 -9.43 0.04 -12.79
CA ALA A 129 -8.01 0.27 -13.04
C ALA A 129 -7.68 1.74 -12.78
N LEU A 130 -6.55 2.02 -12.12
CA LEU A 130 -6.17 3.37 -11.71
C LEU A 130 -6.01 4.32 -12.92
N GLU A 131 -5.59 3.80 -14.07
CA GLU A 131 -5.53 4.56 -15.32
C GLU A 131 -6.88 5.01 -15.87
N SER A 132 -7.97 4.39 -15.41
CA SER A 132 -9.33 4.78 -15.79
C SER A 132 -9.90 5.89 -14.90
N ASP A 133 -9.24 6.21 -13.78
CA ASP A 133 -9.69 7.27 -12.89
C ASP A 133 -9.45 8.65 -13.52
N PRO A 134 -10.52 9.43 -13.72
CA PRO A 134 -10.42 10.72 -14.42
C PRO A 134 -9.71 11.80 -13.60
N ASP A 135 -9.54 11.59 -12.29
CA ASP A 135 -8.99 12.61 -11.40
C ASP A 135 -7.46 12.59 -11.34
N PHE A 136 -6.83 11.42 -11.50
CA PHE A 136 -5.38 11.29 -11.32
C PHE A 136 -4.57 11.33 -12.62
N HIS A 137 -5.22 11.24 -13.79
CA HIS A 137 -4.57 11.33 -15.11
C HIS A 137 -3.37 10.39 -15.27
N VAL A 138 -3.45 9.17 -14.75
CA VAL A 138 -2.34 8.21 -14.81
C VAL A 138 -2.16 7.73 -16.25
N THR A 139 -0.95 7.89 -16.79
CA THR A 139 -0.65 7.54 -18.17
C THR A 139 -0.10 6.12 -18.30
N PRO A 140 -0.30 5.45 -19.46
CA PRO A 140 0.31 4.14 -19.71
C PRO A 140 1.84 4.17 -19.60
N GLU A 141 2.47 5.29 -19.95
CA GLU A 141 3.92 5.47 -19.80
C GLU A 141 4.34 5.46 -18.33
N ALA A 142 3.62 6.17 -17.47
CA ALA A 142 3.86 6.14 -16.03
C ALA A 142 3.69 4.73 -15.48
N LEU A 143 2.60 4.04 -15.81
CA LEU A 143 2.36 2.64 -15.40
C LEU A 143 3.51 1.73 -15.80
N GLY A 144 4.00 1.84 -17.04
CA GLY A 144 5.11 1.05 -17.56
C GLY A 144 6.40 1.18 -16.73
N LYS A 145 6.61 2.33 -16.06
CA LYS A 145 7.75 2.54 -15.14
C LYS A 145 7.53 1.89 -13.77
N PHE A 146 6.30 1.85 -13.26
CA PHE A 146 6.01 1.43 -11.88
C PHE A 146 5.51 -0.02 -11.74
N GLU A 147 4.85 -0.59 -12.74
CA GLU A 147 4.45 -2.01 -12.73
C GLU A 147 5.62 -2.99 -12.47
N PRO A 148 6.83 -2.80 -13.06
CA PRO A 148 7.98 -3.64 -12.75
C PRO A 148 8.40 -3.59 -11.28
N LEU A 149 8.18 -2.45 -10.59
CA LEU A 149 8.50 -2.30 -9.17
C LEU A 149 7.57 -3.14 -8.30
N VAL A 150 6.26 -3.20 -8.63
CA VAL A 150 5.32 -4.10 -7.96
C VAL A 150 5.79 -5.53 -8.05
N LYS A 151 6.18 -5.98 -9.27
CA LYS A 151 6.70 -7.34 -9.48
C LYS A 151 7.94 -7.59 -8.65
N ARG A 152 8.89 -6.65 -8.66
CA ARG A 152 10.18 -6.79 -7.98
C ARG A 152 10.06 -6.80 -6.47
N PHE A 153 9.27 -5.92 -5.88
CA PHE A 153 9.28 -5.68 -4.45
C PHE A 153 8.11 -6.31 -3.69
N LEU A 154 6.98 -6.59 -4.37
CA LEU A 154 5.78 -7.08 -3.71
C LEU A 154 5.44 -8.53 -4.07
N ILE A 155 5.91 -9.06 -5.21
CA ILE A 155 5.60 -10.42 -5.67
C ILE A 155 6.71 -11.41 -5.34
N ILE A 156 7.97 -11.03 -5.45
CA ILE A 156 9.13 -11.96 -5.39
C ILE A 156 9.36 -12.56 -4.00
N GLY A 157 8.77 -12.02 -2.92
CA GLY A 157 8.90 -12.56 -1.56
C GLY A 157 8.33 -13.97 -1.33
N LYS A 158 7.75 -14.62 -2.34
CA LYS A 158 7.22 -16.01 -2.24
C LYS A 158 8.16 -17.10 -2.75
N ARG A 159 9.38 -16.79 -3.21
CA ARG A 159 10.28 -17.78 -3.85
C ARG A 159 11.44 -18.30 -3.00
N SER A 160 11.49 -18.09 -1.70
CA SER A 160 12.61 -18.57 -0.88
C SER A 160 12.20 -19.50 0.27
N HIS A 161 11.43 -20.54 -0.04
CA HIS A 161 11.41 -21.78 0.74
C HIS A 161 11.96 -22.96 -0.08
N GLU A 162 12.96 -22.72 -0.90
CA GLU A 162 13.93 -23.76 -1.24
C GLU A 162 15.05 -23.61 -0.22
N GLU A 163 15.13 -24.57 0.71
CA GLU A 163 16.24 -24.72 1.64
C GLU A 163 17.57 -24.71 0.87
N PRO A 164 18.61 -24.08 1.42
CA PRO A 164 19.95 -24.23 0.85
C PRO A 164 20.29 -25.73 0.86
N ARG A 165 20.40 -26.36 -0.29
CA ARG A 165 20.94 -27.71 -0.40
C ARG A 165 22.35 -27.66 0.18
N ASP A 166 22.54 -28.40 1.28
CA ASP A 166 23.82 -28.60 1.93
C ASP A 166 24.89 -28.97 0.92
N TYR A 167 25.78 -28.05 0.61
CA TYR A 167 26.99 -28.25 -0.16
C TYR A 167 28.16 -28.76 0.70
N ILE A 168 27.86 -29.39 1.85
CA ILE A 168 28.88 -29.96 2.74
C ILE A 168 28.62 -31.44 2.92
N SER A 169 28.92 -32.25 1.90
CA SER A 169 29.31 -33.65 2.13
C SER A 169 29.77 -34.35 0.84
N LYS A 170 30.89 -33.93 0.27
CA LYS A 170 31.66 -34.74 -0.70
C LYS A 170 33.15 -34.43 -0.66
N ASN A 171 33.76 -34.37 0.53
CA ASN A 171 35.22 -34.39 0.63
C ASN A 171 35.70 -35.01 1.95
N ALA A 172 35.10 -36.16 2.33
CA ALA A 172 35.63 -36.96 3.45
C ALA A 172 35.54 -38.45 3.15
N ALA A 173 36.07 -38.86 1.99
CA ALA A 173 36.29 -40.30 1.70
C ALA A 173 37.39 -40.46 0.66
N SER A 174 38.63 -40.13 1.01
CA SER A 174 39.80 -40.68 0.34
C SER A 174 41.06 -40.34 1.14
N LYS A 175 41.25 -41.00 2.29
CA LYS A 175 42.59 -41.18 2.94
C LYS A 175 42.48 -42.27 4.00
N SER A 176 42.41 -43.50 3.57
CA SER A 176 42.84 -44.66 4.37
C SER A 176 43.00 -45.85 3.44
N ASP A 177 44.11 -45.89 2.71
CA ASP A 177 44.72 -47.12 2.23
C ASP A 177 46.10 -46.76 1.71
N LEU A 178 47.07 -46.85 2.60
CA LEU A 178 48.49 -47.07 2.31
C LEU A 178 49.24 -47.11 3.64
N SER A 179 49.29 -48.35 4.22
CA SER A 179 50.47 -48.96 4.89
C SER A 179 50.15 -50.37 5.33
#